data_2173b95407f9b100cbaed5cff09c442f
#
_entry.id   2173b95407f9b100cbaed5cff09c442f
#
_cell.length_a   1.000
_cell.length_b   1.000
_cell.length_c   1.000
_cell.angle_alpha   90.00
_cell.angle_beta   90.00
_cell.angle_gamma   90.00
#
_symmetry.space_group_name_H-M   'P 1'
#
loop_
_entity.id
_entity.type
_entity.pdbx_description
1 polymer ?
#
loop_
_entity_poly.entity_id
_entity_poly.type
_entity_poly.pdbx_seq_one_letter_code
_entity_poly.pdbx_strand_id
1 'polypeptide(L)'
;MSEYICVFDCETLPDAKALLRTLPEDLVKSATDKNGKIDEKALSLLACEEQRKNSGQAFLPVLFHKVVCISAVLADKNGKFIKVNTIEGKDEHEIIANFLNFIENHAPRLVSYNGRGFDLPMLMIRAMKYNLRAPRYYNTSDKWCNYRTRYDATWAMDLLDYISDFRAVSGLRLDTLCAMLGMPGKYDVHGDQVLELFYANKPQKIKEYCESDTLNTYWLFLKYELLRGKMGYEQYFSSLEAMSEFIASNKAAMSYTKPFCECIEKEIKDFSYLKNELKTEK
;
A
#
# COMPACT_ATOMS: atom_id res chain seq x y z
N MET A 1 0.91 5.80 23.34
CA MET A 1 0.93 4.81 22.24
C MET A 1 -0.36 4.95 21.47
N SER A 2 -0.36 4.68 20.17
CA SER A 2 -1.56 4.74 19.32
C SER A 2 -2.61 3.70 19.74
N GLU A 3 -3.89 4.04 19.63
CA GLU A 3 -5.01 3.09 19.81
C GLU A 3 -5.25 2.25 18.56
N TYR A 4 -4.71 2.68 17.41
CA TYR A 4 -4.94 2.03 16.13
C TYR A 4 -3.64 1.78 15.37
N ILE A 5 -3.66 0.71 14.58
CA ILE A 5 -2.70 0.44 13.51
C ILE A 5 -3.41 0.71 12.19
N CYS A 6 -2.78 1.49 11.32
CA CYS A 6 -3.24 1.78 9.97
C CYS A 6 -2.23 1.20 8.98
N VAL A 7 -2.56 0.06 8.40
CA VAL A 7 -1.80 -0.49 7.28
C VAL A 7 -2.35 0.11 6.01
N PHE A 8 -1.52 0.73 5.18
CA PHE A 8 -1.99 1.45 3.99
C PHE A 8 -1.12 1.19 2.78
N ASP A 9 -1.72 1.41 1.62
CA ASP A 9 -1.09 1.36 0.31
C ASP A 9 -1.69 2.42 -0.61
N CYS A 10 -0.94 2.86 -1.64
CA CYS A 10 -1.36 3.89 -2.57
C CYS A 10 -1.23 3.43 -4.01
N GLU A 11 -2.28 3.66 -4.82
CA GLU A 11 -2.19 3.55 -6.27
C GLU A 11 -1.99 4.92 -6.90
N THR A 12 -1.10 4.97 -7.86
CA THR A 12 -0.69 6.23 -8.49
C THR A 12 -0.63 6.14 -10.00
N LEU A 13 -0.68 7.29 -10.64
CA LEU A 13 -0.49 7.47 -12.07
C LEU A 13 0.58 8.52 -12.34
N PRO A 14 1.22 8.51 -13.52
CA PRO A 14 1.98 9.67 -13.99
C PRO A 14 1.12 10.94 -14.00
N ASP A 15 1.63 12.03 -13.40
CA ASP A 15 0.96 13.34 -13.44
C ASP A 15 1.25 14.03 -14.77
N ALA A 16 0.35 13.89 -15.75
CA ALA A 16 0.49 14.47 -17.08
C ALA A 16 0.78 15.99 -17.02
N LYS A 17 0.20 16.73 -16.05
CA LYS A 17 0.47 18.16 -15.88
C LYS A 17 1.88 18.46 -15.42
N ALA A 18 2.49 17.60 -14.61
CA ALA A 18 3.89 17.71 -14.22
C ALA A 18 4.81 17.32 -15.39
N LEU A 19 4.47 16.26 -16.10
CA LEU A 19 5.21 15.78 -17.27
C LEU A 19 5.31 16.82 -18.39
N LEU A 20 4.23 17.55 -18.67
CA LEU A 20 4.21 18.63 -19.66
C LEU A 20 5.25 19.73 -19.42
N ARG A 21 5.67 19.92 -18.17
CA ARG A 21 6.62 20.96 -17.79
C ARG A 21 8.08 20.50 -17.80
N THR A 22 8.29 19.21 -17.93
CA THR A 22 9.60 18.59 -17.68
C THR A 22 10.09 17.69 -18.80
N LEU A 23 9.17 17.14 -19.61
CA LEU A 23 9.53 16.31 -20.76
C LEU A 23 10.09 17.17 -21.91
N PRO A 24 10.97 16.60 -22.76
CA PRO A 24 11.39 17.19 -24.02
C PRO A 24 10.19 17.56 -24.92
N GLU A 25 10.29 18.68 -25.63
CA GLU A 25 9.20 19.17 -26.47
C GLU A 25 8.76 18.19 -27.58
N ASP A 26 9.67 17.43 -28.13
CA ASP A 26 9.40 16.43 -29.15
C ASP A 26 8.51 15.29 -28.63
N LEU A 27 8.73 14.83 -27.38
CA LEU A 27 7.86 13.85 -26.72
C LEU A 27 6.47 14.43 -26.44
N VAL A 28 6.39 15.68 -25.98
CA VAL A 28 5.10 16.36 -25.77
C VAL A 28 4.36 16.52 -27.10
N LYS A 29 5.04 16.91 -28.18
CA LYS A 29 4.46 17.01 -29.53
C LYS A 29 3.95 15.66 -30.04
N SER A 30 4.63 14.56 -29.72
CA SER A 30 4.20 13.21 -30.10
C SER A 30 2.90 12.75 -29.41
N ALA A 31 2.59 13.31 -28.24
CA ALA A 31 1.36 13.08 -27.50
C ALA A 31 0.28 14.15 -27.78
N THR A 32 0.52 15.09 -28.73
CA THR A 32 -0.40 16.20 -29.03
C THR A 32 -1.05 15.98 -30.40
N ASP A 33 -2.37 16.10 -30.45
CA ASP A 33 -3.13 15.96 -31.69
C ASP A 33 -2.99 17.21 -32.60
N LYS A 34 -3.56 17.13 -33.83
CA LYS A 34 -3.53 18.22 -34.81
C LYS A 34 -4.22 19.52 -34.34
N ASN A 35 -5.04 19.44 -33.30
CA ASN A 35 -5.79 20.57 -32.73
C ASN A 35 -5.08 21.13 -31.48
N GLY A 36 -3.90 20.63 -31.14
CA GLY A 36 -3.14 21.04 -29.96
C GLY A 36 -3.62 20.41 -28.64
N LYS A 37 -4.52 19.41 -28.70
CA LYS A 37 -5.01 18.69 -27.52
C LYS A 37 -4.04 17.57 -27.18
N ILE A 38 -3.70 17.48 -25.91
CA ILE A 38 -2.78 16.48 -25.39
C ILE A 38 -3.55 15.21 -25.00
N ASP A 39 -3.06 14.06 -25.45
CA ASP A 39 -3.46 12.75 -24.95
C ASP A 39 -2.62 12.44 -23.71
N GLU A 40 -3.24 12.64 -22.52
CA GLU A 40 -2.57 12.41 -21.24
C GLU A 40 -2.12 10.95 -21.04
N LYS A 41 -2.87 9.98 -21.62
CA LYS A 41 -2.50 8.56 -21.57
C LYS A 41 -1.25 8.31 -22.41
N ALA A 42 -1.25 8.79 -23.66
CA ALA A 42 -0.11 8.65 -24.55
C ALA A 42 1.13 9.33 -23.96
N LEU A 43 0.99 10.54 -23.40
CA LEU A 43 2.08 11.26 -22.72
C LEU A 43 2.66 10.46 -21.56
N SER A 44 1.80 9.87 -20.75
CA SER A 44 2.21 9.03 -19.60
C SER A 44 3.01 7.81 -20.05
N LEU A 45 2.56 7.13 -21.12
CA LEU A 45 3.26 5.97 -21.68
C LEU A 45 4.62 6.35 -22.27
N LEU A 46 4.69 7.46 -23.01
CA LEU A 46 5.94 7.98 -23.56
C LEU A 46 6.94 8.34 -22.45
N ALA A 47 6.46 8.97 -21.37
CA ALA A 47 7.31 9.28 -20.20
C ALA A 47 7.87 8.01 -19.55
N CYS A 48 7.07 6.98 -19.37
CA CYS A 48 7.51 5.69 -18.82
C CYS A 48 8.52 4.99 -19.73
N GLU A 49 8.32 5.09 -21.06
CA GLU A 49 9.24 4.53 -22.03
C GLU A 49 10.58 5.28 -22.05
N GLU A 50 10.54 6.60 -22.01
CA GLU A 50 11.74 7.43 -21.93
C GLU A 50 12.52 7.18 -20.63
N GLN A 51 11.80 7.05 -19.51
CA GLN A 51 12.41 6.67 -18.23
C GLN A 51 13.08 5.30 -18.31
N ARG A 52 12.45 4.32 -18.98
CA ARG A 52 13.04 2.99 -19.20
C ARG A 52 14.33 3.05 -20.00
N LYS A 53 14.39 3.88 -21.05
CA LYS A 53 15.62 4.07 -21.84
C LYS A 53 16.74 4.65 -21.00
N ASN A 54 16.41 5.62 -20.12
CA ASN A 54 17.41 6.36 -19.34
C ASN A 54 17.88 5.62 -18.09
N SER A 55 17.02 4.81 -17.43
CA SER A 55 17.29 4.19 -16.12
C SER A 55 17.18 2.65 -16.11
N GLY A 56 16.74 2.04 -17.21
CA GLY A 56 16.42 0.62 -17.26
C GLY A 56 15.05 0.24 -16.67
N GLN A 57 14.33 1.17 -16.04
CA GLN A 57 13.04 0.95 -15.39
C GLN A 57 11.99 1.94 -15.89
N ALA A 58 10.77 1.47 -16.14
CA ALA A 58 9.67 2.32 -16.59
C ALA A 58 9.03 3.14 -15.47
N PHE A 59 9.27 2.79 -14.21
CA PHE A 59 8.68 3.46 -13.06
C PHE A 59 9.29 4.86 -12.91
N LEU A 60 8.44 5.88 -12.95
CA LEU A 60 8.86 7.27 -12.90
C LEU A 60 9.36 7.66 -11.50
N PRO A 61 10.21 8.68 -11.38
CA PRO A 61 10.56 9.29 -10.11
C PRO A 61 9.31 9.79 -9.36
N VAL A 62 9.37 9.77 -8.03
CA VAL A 62 8.24 10.09 -7.12
C VAL A 62 7.53 11.42 -7.43
N LEU A 63 8.26 12.41 -7.97
CA LEU A 63 7.74 13.73 -8.33
C LEU A 63 6.68 13.72 -9.43
N PHE A 64 6.69 12.68 -10.27
CA PHE A 64 5.81 12.58 -11.43
C PHE A 64 4.57 11.73 -11.19
N HIS A 65 4.33 11.32 -9.95
CA HIS A 65 3.16 10.55 -9.58
C HIS A 65 2.04 11.43 -9.00
N LYS A 66 0.79 11.09 -9.33
CA LYS A 66 -0.42 11.58 -8.67
C LYS A 66 -1.17 10.42 -8.05
N VAL A 67 -1.79 10.65 -6.90
CA VAL A 67 -2.60 9.66 -6.19
C VAL A 67 -3.94 9.47 -6.88
N VAL A 68 -4.36 8.22 -7.05
CA VAL A 68 -5.71 7.89 -7.55
C VAL A 68 -6.50 7.03 -6.56
N CYS A 69 -5.81 6.36 -5.65
CA CYS A 69 -6.42 5.53 -4.62
C CYS A 69 -5.49 5.45 -3.40
N ILE A 70 -6.06 5.48 -2.21
CA ILE A 70 -5.41 5.06 -0.97
C ILE A 70 -6.34 4.08 -0.30
N SER A 71 -5.88 2.88 0.01
CA SER A 71 -6.62 1.91 0.80
C SER A 71 -5.94 1.68 2.15
N ALA A 72 -6.74 1.38 3.16
CA ALA A 72 -6.24 1.14 4.50
C ALA A 72 -6.96 0.00 5.21
N VAL A 73 -6.18 -0.87 5.86
CA VAL A 73 -6.66 -1.74 6.92
C VAL A 73 -6.50 -1.00 8.25
N LEU A 74 -7.60 -0.90 8.99
CA LEU A 74 -7.60 -0.45 10.37
C LEU A 74 -7.58 -1.69 11.28
N ALA A 75 -6.63 -1.72 12.20
CA ALA A 75 -6.56 -2.71 13.28
C ALA A 75 -6.47 -1.99 14.63
N ASP A 76 -6.82 -2.68 15.72
CA ASP A 76 -6.60 -2.16 17.06
C ASP A 76 -5.10 -2.13 17.43
N LYS A 77 -4.77 -1.55 18.56
CA LYS A 77 -3.36 -1.42 19.03
C LYS A 77 -2.64 -2.75 19.18
N ASN A 78 -3.35 -3.85 19.29
CA ASN A 78 -2.80 -5.18 19.43
C ASN A 78 -2.70 -5.92 18.07
N GLY A 79 -3.16 -5.29 16.99
CA GLY A 79 -3.13 -5.86 15.64
C GLY A 79 -4.39 -6.60 15.23
N LYS A 80 -5.45 -6.65 16.07
CA LYS A 80 -6.70 -7.30 15.68
C LYS A 80 -7.38 -6.52 14.57
N PHE A 81 -7.77 -7.22 13.50
CA PHE A 81 -8.45 -6.63 12.35
C PHE A 81 -9.78 -5.98 12.72
N ILE A 82 -10.05 -4.79 12.18
CA ILE A 82 -11.32 -4.08 12.34
C ILE A 82 -12.03 -3.95 11.00
N LYS A 83 -11.34 -3.40 9.98
CA LYS A 83 -11.90 -3.20 8.63
C LYS A 83 -10.83 -2.90 7.59
N VAL A 84 -11.20 -3.11 6.32
CA VAL A 84 -10.48 -2.58 5.16
C VAL A 84 -11.40 -1.66 4.37
N ASN A 85 -10.91 -0.48 3.98
CA ASN A 85 -11.62 0.44 3.11
C ASN A 85 -10.66 1.28 2.28
N THR A 86 -11.15 1.75 1.14
CA THR A 86 -10.53 2.82 0.37
C THR A 86 -10.89 4.17 0.98
N ILE A 87 -9.92 5.08 1.04
CA ILE A 87 -10.14 6.47 1.48
C ILE A 87 -10.95 7.21 0.40
N GLU A 88 -12.12 7.67 0.77
CA GLU A 88 -13.01 8.38 -0.16
C GLU A 88 -12.56 9.82 -0.40
N GLY A 89 -12.81 10.32 -1.61
CA GLY A 89 -12.56 11.70 -2.04
C GLY A 89 -12.98 11.88 -3.48
N LYS A 90 -13.43 13.08 -3.85
CA LYS A 90 -13.85 13.42 -5.22
C LYS A 90 -12.67 13.55 -6.16
N ASP A 91 -11.53 13.92 -5.62
CA ASP A 91 -10.29 14.13 -6.35
C ASP A 91 -9.07 13.82 -5.47
N GLU A 92 -7.88 13.94 -6.04
CA GLU A 92 -6.62 13.70 -5.36
C GLU A 92 -6.46 14.56 -4.10
N HIS A 93 -6.89 15.83 -4.15
CA HIS A 93 -6.81 16.75 -3.01
C HIS A 93 -7.59 16.22 -1.82
N GLU A 94 -8.86 15.83 -2.03
CA GLU A 94 -9.72 15.30 -0.95
C GLU A 94 -9.22 13.96 -0.42
N ILE A 95 -8.75 13.05 -1.29
CA ILE A 95 -8.19 11.75 -0.87
C ILE A 95 -7.01 11.97 0.09
N ILE A 96 -6.05 12.81 -0.29
CA ILE A 96 -4.87 13.11 0.53
C ILE A 96 -5.28 13.85 1.81
N ALA A 97 -6.17 14.84 1.72
CA ALA A 97 -6.64 15.59 2.87
C ALA A 97 -7.31 14.67 3.90
N ASN A 98 -8.16 13.73 3.45
CA ASN A 98 -8.86 12.79 4.33
C ASN A 98 -7.88 11.82 5.00
N PHE A 99 -6.87 11.32 4.28
CA PHE A 99 -5.82 10.49 4.86
C PHE A 99 -4.99 11.24 5.91
N LEU A 100 -4.57 12.48 5.61
CA LEU A 100 -3.81 13.30 6.56
C LEU A 100 -4.65 13.69 7.78
N ASN A 101 -5.92 14.01 7.60
CA ASN A 101 -6.86 14.28 8.70
C ASN A 101 -7.06 13.05 9.60
N PHE A 102 -7.10 11.85 9.02
CA PHE A 102 -7.12 10.62 9.81
C PHE A 102 -5.87 10.48 10.68
N ILE A 103 -4.68 10.71 10.11
CA ILE A 103 -3.41 10.69 10.88
C ILE A 103 -3.43 11.75 11.98
N GLU A 104 -3.88 12.97 11.68
CA GLU A 104 -3.91 14.08 12.63
C GLU A 104 -4.83 13.78 13.83
N ASN A 105 -6.02 13.23 13.58
CA ASN A 105 -7.04 13.01 14.59
C ASN A 105 -6.81 11.75 15.43
N HIS A 106 -6.25 10.71 14.86
CA HIS A 106 -6.15 9.39 15.51
C HIS A 106 -4.72 8.98 15.87
N ALA A 107 -3.71 9.65 15.33
CA ALA A 107 -2.31 9.31 15.55
C ALA A 107 -2.03 7.77 15.43
N PRO A 108 -2.46 7.10 14.34
CA PRO A 108 -2.31 5.67 14.21
C PRO A 108 -0.83 5.28 14.07
N ARG A 109 -0.46 4.06 14.47
CA ARG A 109 0.78 3.46 14.00
C ARG A 109 0.62 3.15 12.50
N LEU A 110 1.42 3.79 11.66
CA LEU A 110 1.41 3.53 10.23
C LEU A 110 2.22 2.28 9.89
N VAL A 111 1.69 1.44 9.02
CA VAL A 111 2.39 0.27 8.47
C VAL A 111 2.24 0.29 6.96
N SER A 112 3.32 0.01 6.22
CA SER A 112 3.32 -0.02 4.76
C SER A 112 4.39 -0.99 4.25
N TYR A 113 4.34 -1.31 2.96
CA TYR A 113 5.39 -2.04 2.27
C TYR A 113 6.09 -1.11 1.27
N ASN A 114 7.33 -0.73 1.51
CA ASN A 114 8.08 0.28 0.76
C ASN A 114 7.52 1.71 0.85
N GLY A 115 6.60 1.97 1.78
CA GLY A 115 5.95 3.27 1.90
C GLY A 115 6.90 4.40 2.27
N ARG A 116 7.98 4.13 2.98
CA ARG A 116 9.04 5.09 3.25
C ARG A 116 9.83 5.45 1.99
N GLY A 117 9.99 4.49 1.09
CA GLY A 117 10.70 4.68 -0.18
C GLY A 117 9.85 5.35 -1.26
N PHE A 118 8.52 5.32 -1.15
CA PHE A 118 7.64 5.83 -2.19
C PHE A 118 6.39 6.55 -1.66
N ASP A 119 5.46 5.86 -0.98
CA ASP A 119 4.13 6.40 -0.68
C ASP A 119 4.18 7.66 0.20
N LEU A 120 4.87 7.60 1.33
CA LEU A 120 4.93 8.71 2.27
C LEU A 120 5.60 9.96 1.66
N PRO A 121 6.77 9.88 1.02
CA PRO A 121 7.35 11.03 0.33
C PRO A 121 6.44 11.58 -0.77
N MET A 122 5.82 10.71 -1.57
CA MET A 122 4.91 11.09 -2.64
C MET A 122 3.69 11.83 -2.07
N LEU A 123 3.01 11.27 -1.06
CA LEU A 123 1.88 11.90 -0.39
C LEU A 123 2.23 13.29 0.18
N MET A 124 3.40 13.44 0.80
CA MET A 124 3.83 14.73 1.36
C MET A 124 4.14 15.76 0.27
N ILE A 125 4.74 15.35 -0.85
CA ILE A 125 4.96 16.23 -2.01
C ILE A 125 3.62 16.67 -2.61
N ARG A 126 2.66 15.75 -2.74
CA ARG A 126 1.32 16.08 -3.23
C ARG A 126 0.56 16.97 -2.24
N ALA A 127 0.70 16.73 -0.93
CA ALA A 127 0.14 17.61 0.11
C ALA A 127 0.70 19.04 0.01
N MET A 128 2.01 19.21 -0.22
CA MET A 128 2.60 20.53 -0.48
C MET A 128 2.00 21.21 -1.72
N LYS A 129 1.77 20.47 -2.81
CA LYS A 129 1.11 20.98 -4.03
C LYS A 129 -0.28 21.58 -3.72
N TYR A 130 -1.00 21.00 -2.78
CA TYR A 130 -2.35 21.41 -2.39
C TYR A 130 -2.41 22.29 -1.15
N ASN A 131 -1.25 22.75 -0.62
CA ASN A 131 -1.14 23.53 0.61
C ASN A 131 -1.81 22.86 1.83
N LEU A 132 -1.81 21.53 1.87
CA LEU A 132 -2.30 20.76 3.00
C LEU A 132 -1.28 20.74 4.13
N ARG A 133 -1.75 20.50 5.36
CA ARG A 133 -0.93 20.47 6.57
C ARG A 133 -0.88 19.07 7.14
N ALA A 134 0.29 18.67 7.66
CA ALA A 134 0.51 17.40 8.33
C ALA A 134 1.37 17.56 9.60
N PRO A 135 0.96 18.42 10.57
CA PRO A 135 1.79 18.77 11.72
C PRO A 135 2.13 17.56 12.59
N ARG A 136 1.19 16.61 12.77
CA ARG A 136 1.45 15.39 13.53
C ARG A 136 2.50 14.50 12.88
N TYR A 137 2.44 14.31 11.57
CA TYR A 137 3.45 13.53 10.84
C TYR A 137 4.85 14.13 10.96
N TYR A 138 4.94 15.47 10.95
CA TYR A 138 6.19 16.21 11.06
C TYR A 138 6.59 16.55 12.50
N ASN A 139 5.81 16.14 13.50
CA ASN A 139 6.19 16.36 14.90
C ASN A 139 7.39 15.50 15.29
N THR A 140 8.51 16.15 15.55
CA THR A 140 9.79 15.55 15.97
C THR A 140 10.21 16.02 17.35
N SER A 141 9.27 16.40 18.22
CA SER A 141 9.54 16.78 19.62
C SER A 141 10.24 15.64 20.38
N ASP A 142 9.88 14.39 20.11
CA ASP A 142 10.71 13.23 20.40
C ASP A 142 11.49 12.85 19.14
N LYS A 143 12.79 13.11 19.14
CA LYS A 143 13.65 12.87 17.98
C LYS A 143 13.88 11.39 17.69
N TRP A 144 13.68 10.51 18.66
CA TRP A 144 13.91 9.07 18.53
C TRP A 144 12.65 8.28 18.26
N CYS A 145 11.48 8.81 18.62
CA CYS A 145 10.21 8.13 18.52
C CYS A 145 9.17 9.03 17.85
N ASN A 146 9.12 9.03 16.52
CA ASN A 146 8.17 9.78 15.70
C ASN A 146 7.95 9.11 14.33
N TYR A 147 6.98 9.59 13.53
CA TYR A 147 6.66 9.01 12.21
C TYR A 147 7.83 8.97 11.22
N ARG A 148 8.83 9.84 11.39
CA ARG A 148 9.95 9.95 10.46
C ARG A 148 11.17 9.13 10.89
N THR A 149 11.17 8.58 12.10
CA THR A 149 12.26 7.75 12.61
C THR A 149 12.28 6.40 11.88
N ARG A 150 13.41 6.08 11.22
CA ARG A 150 13.53 4.89 10.39
C ARG A 150 13.66 3.59 11.19
N TYR A 151 14.40 3.65 12.30
CA TYR A 151 14.77 2.47 13.09
C TYR A 151 13.88 2.25 14.32
N ASP A 152 12.80 3.02 14.45
CA ASP A 152 11.76 2.85 15.47
C ASP A 152 10.43 2.57 14.79
N ALA A 153 9.80 1.43 15.11
CA ALA A 153 8.54 1.00 14.52
C ALA A 153 7.30 1.43 15.32
N THR A 154 7.47 2.28 16.34
CA THR A 154 6.37 2.68 17.22
C THR A 154 5.30 3.48 16.49
N TRP A 155 5.71 4.41 15.61
CA TRP A 155 4.81 5.26 14.87
C TRP A 155 4.69 4.92 13.38
N ALA A 156 5.80 4.49 12.76
CA ALA A 156 5.79 4.13 11.34
C ALA A 156 6.71 2.94 11.08
N MET A 157 6.16 1.89 10.47
CA MET A 157 6.88 0.68 10.11
C MET A 157 6.80 0.45 8.60
N ASP A 158 7.94 0.48 7.93
CA ASP A 158 8.07 0.01 6.54
C ASP A 158 8.51 -1.45 6.57
N LEU A 159 7.60 -2.37 6.25
CA LEU A 159 7.88 -3.81 6.31
C LEU A 159 9.03 -4.22 5.40
N LEU A 160 9.19 -3.56 4.25
CA LEU A 160 10.32 -3.85 3.38
C LEU A 160 11.65 -3.48 4.03
N ASP A 161 11.75 -2.35 4.73
CA ASP A 161 12.96 -1.99 5.47
C ASP A 161 13.26 -3.04 6.56
N TYR A 162 12.26 -3.42 7.34
CA TYR A 162 12.45 -4.34 8.46
C TYR A 162 12.72 -5.79 8.03
N ILE A 163 12.07 -6.29 6.99
CA ILE A 163 12.27 -7.66 6.48
C ILE A 163 13.58 -7.79 5.70
N SER A 164 14.01 -6.71 5.03
CA SER A 164 15.27 -6.68 4.26
C SER A 164 16.49 -6.28 5.09
N ASP A 165 16.35 -6.19 6.41
CA ASP A 165 17.38 -5.64 7.29
C ASP A 165 17.89 -4.28 6.79
N PHE A 166 16.94 -3.33 6.66
CA PHE A 166 17.15 -1.95 6.19
C PHE A 166 17.84 -1.86 4.82
N ARG A 167 17.42 -2.72 3.89
CA ARG A 167 17.90 -2.82 2.50
C ARG A 167 19.26 -3.51 2.36
N ALA A 168 19.68 -4.29 3.35
CA ALA A 168 20.85 -5.18 3.20
C ALA A 168 20.56 -6.26 2.16
N VAL A 169 19.29 -6.71 2.04
CA VAL A 169 18.82 -7.62 1.00
C VAL A 169 17.95 -6.86 0.00
N SER A 170 18.18 -7.06 -1.30
CA SER A 170 17.42 -6.46 -2.40
C SER A 170 16.46 -7.47 -3.05
N GLY A 171 15.54 -6.97 -3.90
CA GLY A 171 14.66 -7.80 -4.72
C GLY A 171 13.45 -8.38 -3.99
N LEU A 172 13.19 -8.01 -2.75
CA LEU A 172 12.00 -8.45 -2.02
C LEU A 172 10.77 -7.69 -2.54
N ARG A 173 9.99 -8.33 -3.40
CA ARG A 173 8.71 -7.82 -3.90
C ARG A 173 7.58 -8.39 -3.05
N LEU A 174 6.56 -7.58 -2.75
CA LEU A 174 5.43 -7.98 -1.92
C LEU A 174 4.75 -9.25 -2.47
N ASP A 175 4.46 -9.27 -3.77
CA ASP A 175 3.80 -10.39 -4.45
C ASP A 175 4.59 -11.70 -4.33
N THR A 176 5.89 -11.64 -4.55
CA THR A 176 6.77 -12.81 -4.46
C THR A 176 6.89 -13.30 -3.01
N LEU A 177 6.99 -12.38 -2.07
CA LEU A 177 7.08 -12.70 -0.64
C LEU A 177 5.76 -13.33 -0.15
N CYS A 178 4.61 -12.76 -0.54
CA CYS A 178 3.30 -13.32 -0.21
C CYS A 178 3.14 -14.74 -0.76
N ALA A 179 3.49 -14.97 -2.03
CA ALA A 179 3.41 -16.29 -2.64
C ALA A 179 4.29 -17.32 -1.90
N MET A 180 5.51 -16.95 -1.52
CA MET A 180 6.41 -17.81 -0.74
C MET A 180 5.83 -18.13 0.64
N LEU A 181 5.08 -17.20 1.25
CA LEU A 181 4.48 -17.36 2.57
C LEU A 181 3.08 -18.01 2.54
N GLY A 182 2.60 -18.47 1.38
CA GLY A 182 1.28 -19.10 1.23
C GLY A 182 0.11 -18.12 1.31
N MET A 183 0.37 -16.82 1.15
CA MET A 183 -0.62 -15.76 1.12
C MET A 183 -1.11 -15.52 -0.32
N PRO A 184 -2.28 -14.86 -0.54
CA PRO A 184 -2.84 -14.68 -1.90
C PRO A 184 -1.88 -13.97 -2.87
N GLY A 185 -1.16 -12.94 -2.41
CA GLY A 185 -0.32 -12.13 -3.28
C GLY A 185 -1.14 -11.44 -4.38
N LYS A 186 -0.52 -11.25 -5.55
CA LYS A 186 -1.17 -10.70 -6.75
C LYS A 186 -1.74 -11.82 -7.61
N TYR A 187 -3.01 -11.74 -7.94
CA TYR A 187 -3.69 -12.78 -8.73
C TYR A 187 -4.46 -12.26 -9.94
N ASP A 188 -4.84 -10.98 -10.02
CA ASP A 188 -5.71 -10.45 -11.10
C ASP A 188 -5.12 -9.20 -11.79
N VAL A 189 -4.62 -8.23 -11.05
CA VAL A 189 -4.12 -6.93 -11.56
C VAL A 189 -2.68 -6.70 -11.14
N HIS A 190 -1.87 -6.09 -12.02
CA HIS A 190 -0.53 -5.63 -11.72
C HIS A 190 -0.47 -4.10 -11.70
N GLY A 191 0.44 -3.51 -10.93
CA GLY A 191 0.57 -2.05 -10.78
C GLY A 191 0.76 -1.28 -12.09
N ASP A 192 1.33 -1.93 -13.12
CA ASP A 192 1.48 -1.37 -14.47
C ASP A 192 0.13 -1.25 -15.22
N GLN A 193 -0.90 -1.95 -14.77
CA GLN A 193 -2.26 -1.89 -15.34
C GLN A 193 -3.12 -0.76 -14.76
N VAL A 194 -2.71 -0.13 -13.66
CA VAL A 194 -3.47 0.97 -13.01
C VAL A 194 -3.71 2.11 -13.98
N LEU A 195 -2.71 2.44 -14.81
CA LEU A 195 -2.84 3.45 -15.87
C LEU A 195 -3.95 3.09 -16.87
N GLU A 196 -3.96 1.86 -17.36
CA GLU A 196 -4.96 1.37 -18.31
C GLU A 196 -6.37 1.38 -17.68
N LEU A 197 -6.50 0.89 -16.45
CA LEU A 197 -7.78 0.87 -15.73
C LEU A 197 -8.34 2.27 -15.49
N PHE A 198 -7.48 3.23 -15.18
CA PHE A 198 -7.89 4.62 -14.96
C PHE A 198 -8.48 5.22 -16.24
N TYR A 199 -7.75 5.16 -17.36
CA TYR A 199 -8.22 5.70 -18.63
C TYR A 199 -9.36 4.89 -19.25
N ALA A 200 -9.53 3.62 -18.87
CA ALA A 200 -10.70 2.81 -19.19
C ALA A 200 -11.92 3.10 -18.29
N ASN A 201 -11.82 4.08 -17.37
CA ASN A 201 -12.84 4.45 -16.39
C ASN A 201 -13.31 3.26 -15.53
N LYS A 202 -12.36 2.49 -14.99
CA LYS A 202 -12.60 1.34 -14.12
C LYS A 202 -12.09 1.58 -12.69
N PRO A 203 -12.58 2.61 -11.96
CA PRO A 203 -12.07 2.97 -10.65
C PRO A 203 -12.28 1.85 -9.61
N GLN A 204 -13.36 1.06 -9.75
CA GLN A 204 -13.63 -0.05 -8.86
C GLN A 204 -12.52 -1.12 -8.89
N LYS A 205 -11.98 -1.43 -10.08
CA LYS A 205 -10.84 -2.36 -10.21
C LYS A 205 -9.56 -1.84 -9.56
N ILE A 206 -9.32 -0.53 -9.62
CA ILE A 206 -8.19 0.10 -8.94
C ILE A 206 -8.36 0.01 -7.42
N LYS A 207 -9.57 0.25 -6.89
CA LYS A 207 -9.88 0.10 -5.46
C LYS A 207 -9.68 -1.34 -4.99
N GLU A 208 -10.20 -2.32 -5.73
CA GLU A 208 -10.04 -3.75 -5.41
C GLU A 208 -8.57 -4.15 -5.36
N TYR A 209 -7.79 -3.68 -6.33
CA TYR A 209 -6.36 -3.94 -6.37
C TYR A 209 -5.63 -3.32 -5.15
N CYS A 210 -5.85 -2.04 -4.86
CA CYS A 210 -5.26 -1.35 -3.72
C CYS A 210 -5.68 -1.99 -2.37
N GLU A 211 -6.96 -2.37 -2.20
CA GLU A 211 -7.44 -3.07 -1.00
C GLU A 211 -6.77 -4.45 -0.85
N SER A 212 -6.56 -5.18 -1.95
CA SER A 212 -5.87 -6.47 -1.95
C SER A 212 -4.41 -6.36 -1.51
N ASP A 213 -3.66 -5.38 -2.05
CA ASP A 213 -2.27 -5.14 -1.66
C ASP A 213 -2.17 -4.69 -0.19
N THR A 214 -3.13 -3.88 0.27
CA THR A 214 -3.22 -3.47 1.68
C THR A 214 -3.52 -4.66 2.60
N LEU A 215 -4.41 -5.58 2.22
CA LEU A 215 -4.70 -6.82 2.97
C LEU A 215 -3.50 -7.77 3.02
N ASN A 216 -2.77 -7.92 1.92
CA ASN A 216 -1.50 -8.67 1.89
C ASN A 216 -0.47 -8.04 2.83
N THR A 217 -0.33 -6.72 2.80
CA THR A 217 0.58 -5.98 3.68
C THR A 217 0.19 -6.14 5.15
N TYR A 218 -1.11 -6.13 5.47
CA TYR A 218 -1.59 -6.40 6.83
C TYR A 218 -1.29 -7.83 7.29
N TRP A 219 -1.55 -8.84 6.46
CA TRP A 219 -1.23 -10.23 6.82
C TRP A 219 0.28 -10.44 7.00
N LEU A 220 1.08 -9.86 6.12
CA LEU A 220 2.53 -9.86 6.25
C LEU A 220 2.99 -9.19 7.56
N PHE A 221 2.36 -8.07 7.95
CA PHE A 221 2.59 -7.42 9.24
C PHE A 221 2.30 -8.37 10.41
N LEU A 222 1.19 -9.10 10.41
CA LEU A 222 0.88 -10.08 11.45
C LEU A 222 1.92 -11.20 11.52
N LYS A 223 2.32 -11.77 10.37
CA LYS A 223 3.39 -12.79 10.33
C LYS A 223 4.71 -12.24 10.88
N TYR A 224 5.03 -10.99 10.58
CA TYR A 224 6.25 -10.37 11.07
C TYR A 224 6.19 -10.06 12.58
N GLU A 225 5.06 -9.60 13.12
CA GLU A 225 4.88 -9.40 14.56
C GLU A 225 4.90 -10.74 15.33
N LEU A 226 4.37 -11.82 14.74
CA LEU A 226 4.47 -13.18 15.27
C LEU A 226 5.93 -13.65 15.29
N LEU A 227 6.66 -13.50 14.17
CA LEU A 227 8.07 -13.88 14.06
C LEU A 227 8.95 -13.19 15.13
N ARG A 228 8.71 -11.90 15.41
CA ARG A 228 9.48 -11.16 16.44
C ARG A 228 8.97 -11.38 17.87
N GLY A 229 8.02 -12.27 18.08
CA GLY A 229 7.44 -12.55 19.41
C GLY A 229 6.64 -11.38 20.03
N LYS A 230 6.16 -10.45 19.18
CA LYS A 230 5.30 -9.33 19.61
C LYS A 230 3.81 -9.66 19.56
N MET A 231 3.47 -10.79 18.96
CA MET A 231 2.12 -11.34 18.84
C MET A 231 2.17 -12.83 19.17
N GLY A 232 1.18 -13.33 19.90
CA GLY A 232 1.02 -14.76 20.15
C GLY A 232 0.19 -15.43 19.02
N TYR A 233 0.27 -16.77 18.95
CA TYR A 233 -0.48 -17.55 17.95
C TYR A 233 -1.99 -17.33 18.02
N GLU A 234 -2.58 -17.32 19.21
CA GLU A 234 -4.02 -17.11 19.41
C GLU A 234 -4.45 -15.74 18.81
N GLN A 235 -3.70 -14.71 19.10
CA GLN A 235 -3.96 -13.36 18.59
C GLN A 235 -3.78 -13.30 17.07
N TYR A 236 -2.75 -13.95 16.52
CA TYR A 236 -2.51 -14.05 15.08
C TYR A 236 -3.70 -14.66 14.37
N PHE A 237 -4.16 -15.84 14.81
CA PHE A 237 -5.29 -16.55 14.18
C PHE A 237 -6.60 -15.80 14.35
N SER A 238 -6.89 -15.26 15.54
CA SER A 238 -8.10 -14.46 15.75
C SER A 238 -8.15 -13.20 14.89
N SER A 239 -7.00 -12.65 14.54
CA SER A 239 -6.91 -11.49 13.61
C SER A 239 -7.17 -11.92 12.16
N LEU A 240 -6.70 -13.08 11.73
CA LEU A 240 -7.00 -13.64 10.40
C LEU A 240 -8.47 -14.04 10.26
N GLU A 241 -9.05 -14.67 11.29
CA GLU A 241 -10.48 -15.01 11.32
C GLU A 241 -11.34 -13.75 11.21
N ALA A 242 -11.05 -12.70 12.00
CA ALA A 242 -11.75 -11.42 11.91
C ALA A 242 -11.61 -10.76 10.52
N MET A 243 -10.46 -10.86 9.88
CA MET A 243 -10.25 -10.39 8.50
C MET A 243 -11.11 -11.19 7.53
N SER A 244 -11.10 -12.53 7.60
CA SER A 244 -11.88 -13.41 6.74
C SER A 244 -13.39 -13.16 6.89
N GLU A 245 -13.89 -13.08 8.12
CA GLU A 245 -15.30 -12.77 8.40
C GLU A 245 -15.73 -11.41 7.85
N PHE A 246 -14.89 -10.39 8.04
CA PHE A 246 -15.21 -9.06 7.54
C PHE A 246 -15.28 -9.02 6.01
N ILE A 247 -14.28 -9.55 5.31
CA ILE A 247 -14.26 -9.51 3.84
C ILE A 247 -15.36 -10.39 3.24
N ALA A 248 -15.65 -11.54 3.81
CA ALA A 248 -16.77 -12.40 3.39
C ALA A 248 -18.14 -11.70 3.55
N SER A 249 -18.32 -10.94 4.63
CA SER A 249 -19.59 -10.28 4.94
C SER A 249 -19.76 -8.94 4.23
N ASN A 250 -18.69 -8.14 4.09
CA ASN A 250 -18.77 -6.74 3.64
C ASN A 250 -18.18 -6.52 2.24
N LYS A 251 -17.38 -7.45 1.75
CA LYS A 251 -16.63 -7.36 0.49
C LYS A 251 -16.86 -8.59 -0.42
N ALA A 252 -17.99 -9.29 -0.25
CA ALA A 252 -18.29 -10.55 -0.96
C ALA A 252 -18.21 -10.44 -2.50
N ALA A 253 -18.52 -9.26 -3.06
CA ALA A 253 -18.46 -9.00 -4.49
C ALA A 253 -17.04 -8.67 -5.01
N MET A 254 -16.06 -8.48 -4.12
CA MET A 254 -14.70 -8.14 -4.51
C MET A 254 -13.94 -9.38 -4.98
N SER A 255 -13.14 -9.23 -6.02
CA SER A 255 -12.39 -10.32 -6.64
C SER A 255 -11.40 -11.00 -5.67
N TYR A 256 -10.86 -10.25 -4.71
CA TYR A 256 -9.90 -10.75 -3.73
C TYR A 256 -10.54 -11.57 -2.60
N THR A 257 -11.85 -11.46 -2.35
CA THR A 257 -12.50 -12.05 -1.16
C THR A 257 -12.29 -13.57 -1.08
N LYS A 258 -12.62 -14.27 -2.16
CA LYS A 258 -12.49 -15.75 -2.19
C LYS A 258 -11.04 -16.22 -2.01
N PRO A 259 -10.03 -15.69 -2.75
CA PRO A 259 -8.62 -16.06 -2.55
C PRO A 259 -8.12 -15.84 -1.12
N PHE A 260 -8.48 -14.74 -0.49
CA PHE A 260 -8.07 -14.48 0.90
C PHE A 260 -8.70 -15.47 1.89
N CYS A 261 -10.00 -15.71 1.80
CA CYS A 261 -10.69 -16.67 2.67
C CYS A 261 -10.10 -18.07 2.54
N GLU A 262 -9.88 -18.57 1.32
CA GLU A 262 -9.29 -19.89 1.06
C GLU A 262 -7.86 -20.01 1.63
N CYS A 263 -7.02 -19.00 1.46
CA CYS A 263 -5.67 -18.99 2.02
C CYS A 263 -5.67 -18.93 3.54
N ILE A 264 -6.58 -18.15 4.15
CA ILE A 264 -6.71 -18.06 5.61
C ILE A 264 -7.17 -19.41 6.20
N GLU A 265 -8.19 -20.03 5.62
CA GLU A 265 -8.66 -21.35 6.04
C GLU A 265 -7.53 -22.39 6.00
N LYS A 266 -6.74 -22.38 4.94
CA LYS A 266 -5.57 -23.25 4.80
C LYS A 266 -4.54 -22.99 5.89
N GLU A 267 -4.16 -21.73 6.12
CA GLU A 267 -3.19 -21.34 7.15
C GLU A 267 -3.61 -21.83 8.54
N ILE A 268 -4.88 -21.65 8.89
CA ILE A 268 -5.45 -22.11 10.18
C ILE A 268 -5.41 -23.62 10.29
N LYS A 269 -5.78 -24.34 9.22
CA LYS A 269 -5.78 -25.80 9.18
C LYS A 269 -4.38 -26.38 9.32
N ASP A 270 -3.42 -25.87 8.57
CA ASP A 270 -2.03 -26.35 8.58
C ASP A 270 -1.40 -26.14 9.97
N PHE A 271 -1.68 -25.02 10.63
CA PHE A 271 -1.21 -24.78 11.99
C PHE A 271 -1.88 -25.70 13.03
N SER A 272 -3.17 -25.98 12.90
CA SER A 272 -3.89 -26.88 13.79
C SER A 272 -3.34 -28.30 13.73
N TYR A 273 -2.93 -28.73 12.53
CA TYR A 273 -2.24 -30.01 12.32
C TYR A 273 -0.89 -30.05 13.06
N LEU A 274 -0.03 -29.05 12.85
CA LEU A 274 1.28 -28.93 13.53
C LEU A 274 1.14 -28.91 15.07
N LYS A 275 0.15 -28.19 15.60
CA LYS A 275 -0.10 -28.11 17.05
C LYS A 275 -0.47 -29.47 17.65
N ASN A 276 -1.16 -30.32 16.90
CA ASN A 276 -1.55 -31.66 17.34
C ASN A 276 -0.37 -32.65 17.28
N GLU A 277 0.46 -32.59 16.24
CA GLU A 277 1.70 -33.40 16.16
C GLU A 277 2.65 -33.10 17.31
N LEU A 278 2.92 -31.80 17.60
CA LEU A 278 3.78 -31.38 18.71
C LEU A 278 3.26 -31.79 20.11
N LYS A 279 1.96 -32.08 20.24
CA LYS A 279 1.38 -32.62 21.49
C LYS A 279 1.51 -34.14 21.62
N THR A 280 1.59 -34.86 20.50
CA THR A 280 1.72 -36.32 20.48
C THR A 280 3.16 -36.78 20.65
N GLU A 281 4.16 -35.90 20.46
CA GLU A 281 5.58 -36.19 20.68
C GLU A 281 6.05 -35.92 22.13
N LYS A 282 5.18 -35.44 23.01
CA LYS A 282 5.42 -35.25 24.47
C LYS A 282 4.72 -36.32 25.30
#